data_0907470153c5228a12e29352240b1f40
#
_entry.id   0907470153c5228a12e29352240b1f40
#
_cell.length_a   1.000
_cell.length_b   1.000
_cell.length_c   1.000
_cell.angle_alpha   90.00
_cell.angle_beta   90.00
_cell.angle_gamma   90.00
#
_symmetry.space_group_name_H-M   'P 1'
#
loop_
_entity.id
_entity.type
_entity.pdbx_description
1 polymer ?
#
loop_
_entity_poly.entity_id
_entity_poly.type
_entity_poly.pdbx_seq_one_letter_code
_entity_poly.pdbx_strand_id
1 'polypeptide(L)'
;GQYPYVCTFPGHGFLMHGILFVAKEVPKEMNAAEVETAEEKSAWGQFGNQGGAIVHRTFMPDSTPAAIAVNLPGGHSYCWDAGECRLRYVWRGGFIKKNGSFGRWRTLPTIEGAIYHMEDALPFREKGSDSAKVRFDGYRMIDGIPEFRYRVGDLKVTEYLAKLPGKSGLIRKFKISGARDGIVWRMDPDAGVSYDFNKGMESAGNWVLTG
;
A
#
# COMPACT_ATOMS: atom_id res chain seq x y z
N GLY A 1 -11.60 -3.96 27.51
CA GLY A 1 -10.85 -4.35 26.33
C GLY A 1 -9.76 -3.34 26.01
N GLN A 2 -8.79 -3.75 25.21
CA GLN A 2 -7.70 -2.91 24.69
C GLN A 2 -7.93 -2.67 23.22
N TYR A 3 -7.88 -1.41 22.81
CA TYR A 3 -8.12 -1.01 21.41
C TYR A 3 -6.96 -0.12 20.97
N PRO A 4 -6.05 -0.63 20.11
CA PRO A 4 -5.01 0.22 19.55
C PRO A 4 -5.62 1.24 18.60
N TYR A 5 -5.11 2.46 18.63
CA TYR A 5 -5.48 3.51 17.69
C TYR A 5 -4.25 4.19 17.13
N VAL A 6 -4.38 4.70 15.91
CA VAL A 6 -3.34 5.47 15.25
C VAL A 6 -3.97 6.57 14.41
N CYS A 7 -3.38 7.75 14.42
CA CYS A 7 -3.78 8.81 13.52
C CYS A 7 -3.40 8.44 12.08
N THR A 8 -4.38 8.47 11.17
CA THR A 8 -4.17 8.15 9.75
C THR A 8 -3.71 9.33 8.92
N PHE A 9 -3.54 10.51 9.52
CA PHE A 9 -2.98 11.66 8.81
C PHE A 9 -1.49 11.41 8.52
N PRO A 10 -0.98 11.71 7.31
CA PRO A 10 0.40 11.46 6.95
C PRO A 10 1.39 12.04 7.96
N GLY A 11 2.28 11.21 8.48
CA GLY A 11 3.28 11.58 9.49
C GLY A 11 2.78 11.64 10.94
N HIS A 12 1.47 11.66 11.20
CA HIS A 12 0.94 11.75 12.57
C HIS A 12 0.90 10.40 13.29
N GLY A 13 0.85 9.29 12.59
CA GLY A 13 0.76 7.96 13.19
C GLY A 13 1.87 7.61 14.16
N PHE A 14 3.03 8.23 14.03
CA PHE A 14 4.16 8.06 14.96
C PHE A 14 4.01 8.81 16.28
N LEU A 15 3.27 9.94 16.28
CA LEU A 15 3.03 10.76 17.47
C LEU A 15 1.67 10.50 18.10
N MET A 16 0.70 10.20 17.26
CA MET A 16 -0.69 10.08 17.65
C MET A 16 -1.15 8.64 17.49
N HIS A 17 -0.55 7.77 18.29
CA HIS A 17 -0.95 6.38 18.44
C HIS A 17 -1.04 6.04 19.91
N GLY A 18 -1.71 4.96 20.23
CA GLY A 18 -1.83 4.50 21.60
C GLY A 18 -2.78 3.33 21.74
N ILE A 19 -3.06 2.97 22.96
CA ILE A 19 -4.02 1.92 23.29
C ILE A 19 -5.12 2.53 24.14
N LEU A 20 -6.36 2.44 23.67
CA LEU A 20 -7.54 2.79 24.45
C LEU A 20 -7.94 1.59 25.32
N PHE A 21 -7.94 1.78 26.62
CA PHE A 21 -8.43 0.78 27.55
C PHE A 21 -9.89 1.07 27.91
N VAL A 22 -10.76 0.11 27.69
CA VAL A 22 -12.14 0.14 28.16
C VAL A 22 -12.25 -0.85 29.32
N ALA A 23 -12.25 -0.33 30.55
CA ALA A 23 -12.36 -1.10 31.78
C ALA A 23 -13.26 -0.34 32.79
N LYS A 24 -13.83 -1.07 33.76
CA LYS A 24 -14.61 -0.47 34.82
C LYS A 24 -13.78 0.34 35.84
N GLU A 25 -12.48 0.01 35.93
CA GLU A 25 -11.51 0.74 36.75
C GLU A 25 -10.23 0.96 35.92
N VAL A 26 -9.67 2.17 36.02
CA VAL A 26 -8.40 2.53 35.38
C VAL A 26 -7.29 1.93 36.23
N PRO A 27 -6.38 1.12 35.68
CA PRO A 27 -5.19 0.64 36.37
C PRO A 27 -4.38 1.82 36.89
N LYS A 28 -4.05 1.84 38.20
CA LYS A 28 -3.44 2.98 38.88
C LYS A 28 -2.01 3.31 38.47
N GLU A 29 -1.34 2.48 37.71
CA GLU A 29 0.06 2.64 37.32
C GLU A 29 0.30 2.18 35.88
N MET A 30 0.09 3.07 34.93
CA MET A 30 0.84 3.06 33.68
C MET A 30 1.90 4.14 33.78
N ASN A 31 3.11 3.76 34.22
CA ASN A 31 4.26 4.66 34.22
C ASN A 31 4.66 4.99 32.77
N ALA A 32 4.83 6.28 32.48
CA ALA A 32 5.28 6.76 31.18
C ALA A 32 6.60 6.12 30.71
N ALA A 33 7.45 5.70 31.63
CA ALA A 33 8.71 5.01 31.36
C ALA A 33 8.55 3.57 30.81
N GLU A 34 7.49 2.85 31.18
CA GLU A 34 7.20 1.54 30.62
C GLU A 34 6.61 1.62 29.19
N VAL A 35 5.98 2.74 28.86
CA VAL A 35 5.50 3.03 27.50
C VAL A 35 6.68 3.30 26.57
N GLU A 36 7.72 4.02 27.01
CA GLU A 36 8.91 4.32 26.20
C GLU A 36 9.74 3.07 25.86
N THR A 37 9.89 2.13 26.78
CA THR A 37 10.66 0.89 26.52
C THR A 37 9.93 -0.13 25.67
N ALA A 38 8.59 -0.07 25.60
CA ALA A 38 7.80 -0.87 24.68
C ALA A 38 7.79 -0.28 23.25
N GLU A 39 7.97 1.04 23.11
CA GLU A 39 8.03 1.74 21.82
C GLU A 39 9.30 1.40 21.02
N GLU A 40 10.44 1.16 21.67
CA GLU A 40 11.66 0.78 20.95
C GLU A 40 11.64 -0.65 20.39
N LYS A 41 10.81 -1.54 20.93
CA LYS A 41 10.81 -2.96 20.53
C LYS A 41 9.95 -3.31 19.33
N SER A 42 9.00 -2.53 18.91
CA SER A 42 8.38 -2.59 17.59
C SER A 42 7.16 -1.68 17.45
N ALA A 43 7.36 -0.46 17.03
CA ALA A 43 6.25 0.38 16.55
C ALA A 43 5.41 -0.33 15.48
N TRP A 44 5.96 -1.32 14.80
CA TRP A 44 5.31 -2.11 13.76
C TRP A 44 4.76 -3.46 14.25
N GLY A 45 5.37 -4.08 15.25
CA GLY A 45 4.96 -5.39 15.77
C GLY A 45 3.59 -5.40 16.44
N GLN A 46 3.16 -4.25 16.97
CA GLN A 46 1.83 -4.12 17.58
C GLN A 46 0.70 -4.07 16.55
N PHE A 47 0.98 -3.64 15.32
CA PHE A 47 -0.02 -3.47 14.26
C PHE A 47 -0.04 -4.63 13.26
N GLY A 48 0.96 -5.52 13.27
CA GLY A 48 1.15 -6.54 12.25
C GLY A 48 0.97 -7.99 12.69
N ASN A 49 0.77 -8.26 13.95
CA ASN A 49 0.91 -9.62 14.49
C ASN A 49 -0.37 -10.49 14.51
N GLN A 50 -1.34 -10.18 13.67
CA GLN A 50 -2.49 -11.09 13.47
C GLN A 50 -2.45 -11.81 12.10
N GLY A 51 -1.27 -12.02 11.54
CA GLY A 51 -1.10 -12.73 10.27
C GLY A 51 -1.41 -11.91 9.01
N GLY A 52 -1.79 -10.63 9.16
CA GLY A 52 -2.10 -9.73 8.06
C GLY A 52 -0.95 -8.80 7.67
N ALA A 53 -1.19 -7.95 6.68
CA ALA A 53 -0.27 -6.91 6.27
C ALA A 53 -0.23 -5.75 7.27
N ILE A 54 0.95 -5.14 7.45
CA ILE A 54 1.08 -3.84 8.09
C ILE A 54 0.77 -2.77 7.05
N VAL A 55 -0.19 -1.90 7.32
CA VAL A 55 -0.56 -0.80 6.43
C VAL A 55 -0.27 0.52 7.14
N HIS A 56 0.65 1.30 6.58
CA HIS A 56 1.07 2.56 7.18
C HIS A 56 0.99 3.73 6.18
N ARG A 57 0.18 4.74 6.54
CA ARG A 57 0.10 5.98 5.75
C ARG A 57 1.19 6.94 6.20
N THR A 58 2.12 7.23 5.31
CA THR A 58 3.26 8.09 5.59
C THR A 58 3.82 8.69 4.30
N PHE A 59 4.62 9.73 4.44
CA PHE A 59 5.44 10.20 3.32
C PHE A 59 6.45 9.13 2.95
N MET A 60 6.57 8.84 1.66
CA MET A 60 7.54 7.88 1.15
C MET A 60 8.40 8.53 0.07
N PRO A 61 9.65 8.06 -0.15
CA PRO A 61 10.46 8.52 -1.27
C PRO A 61 9.70 8.39 -2.61
N ASP A 62 9.93 9.30 -3.53
CA ASP A 62 9.38 9.28 -4.89
C ASP A 62 7.86 9.07 -4.98
N SER A 63 7.12 9.60 -4.01
CA SER A 63 5.66 9.50 -3.95
C SER A 63 5.01 10.82 -3.56
N THR A 64 3.70 10.91 -3.74
CA THR A 64 2.93 12.03 -3.21
C THR A 64 2.82 11.95 -1.67
N PRO A 65 2.42 13.02 -0.99
CA PRO A 65 2.15 12.98 0.45
C PRO A 65 1.08 11.99 0.88
N ALA A 66 0.33 11.43 -0.06
CA ALA A 66 -0.75 10.46 0.19
C ALA A 66 -0.28 9.00 0.07
N ALA A 67 1.00 8.72 0.23
CA ALA A 67 1.55 7.38 0.13
C ALA A 67 1.07 6.44 1.24
N ILE A 68 0.97 5.17 0.88
CA ILE A 68 0.62 4.06 1.75
C ILE A 68 1.70 3.00 1.62
N ALA A 69 2.51 2.84 2.65
CA ALA A 69 3.47 1.75 2.74
C ALA A 69 2.78 0.50 3.29
N VAL A 70 3.00 -0.62 2.64
CA VAL A 70 2.42 -1.91 3.03
C VAL A 70 3.52 -2.94 3.16
N ASN A 71 3.58 -3.62 4.31
CA ASN A 71 4.43 -4.78 4.51
C ASN A 71 3.58 -6.04 4.53
N LEU A 72 3.82 -6.93 3.60
CA LEU A 72 3.11 -8.20 3.49
C LEU A 72 3.78 -9.28 4.35
N PRO A 73 3.03 -10.26 4.86
CA PRO A 73 3.64 -11.45 5.43
C PRO A 73 4.59 -12.11 4.44
N GLY A 74 5.83 -12.42 4.90
CA GLY A 74 6.85 -13.06 4.07
C GLY A 74 7.88 -12.12 3.43
N GLY A 75 8.01 -10.89 3.96
CA GLY A 75 9.14 -10.01 3.69
C GLY A 75 9.10 -9.26 2.35
N HIS A 76 7.94 -9.15 1.73
CA HIS A 76 7.69 -8.24 0.62
C HIS A 76 6.94 -7.03 1.10
N SER A 77 7.32 -5.87 0.59
CA SER A 77 6.68 -4.60 0.91
C SER A 77 6.48 -3.77 -0.36
N TYR A 78 5.52 -2.85 -0.33
CA TYR A 78 5.29 -1.95 -1.44
C TYR A 78 4.82 -0.57 -0.98
N CYS A 79 5.07 0.42 -1.82
CA CYS A 79 4.52 1.76 -1.72
C CYS A 79 3.40 1.92 -2.75
N TRP A 80 2.18 2.15 -2.27
CA TRP A 80 1.03 2.49 -3.09
C TRP A 80 0.67 3.96 -2.87
N ASP A 81 0.54 4.74 -3.94
CA ASP A 81 0.32 6.17 -3.87
C ASP A 81 -1.15 6.51 -4.08
N ALA A 82 -1.83 6.92 -3.02
CA ALA A 82 -3.23 7.31 -3.08
C ALA A 82 -3.47 8.65 -3.80
N GLY A 83 -2.46 9.49 -3.96
CA GLY A 83 -2.55 10.73 -4.73
C GLY A 83 -2.56 10.49 -6.24
N GLU A 84 -1.85 9.46 -6.69
CA GLU A 84 -1.78 9.07 -8.10
C GLU A 84 -2.52 7.74 -8.39
N CYS A 85 -3.10 7.11 -7.37
CA CYS A 85 -3.83 5.85 -7.45
C CYS A 85 -3.05 4.73 -8.13
N ARG A 86 -1.79 4.55 -7.77
CA ARG A 86 -0.92 3.55 -8.39
C ARG A 86 0.15 2.99 -7.45
N LEU A 87 0.63 1.81 -7.79
CA LEU A 87 1.86 1.25 -7.24
C LEU A 87 3.04 2.14 -7.65
N ARG A 88 3.94 2.43 -6.71
CA ARG A 88 5.18 3.17 -7.00
C ARG A 88 6.35 2.22 -7.13
N TYR A 89 6.57 1.40 -6.11
CA TYR A 89 7.65 0.44 -6.09
C TYR A 89 7.39 -0.68 -5.09
N VAL A 90 8.11 -1.76 -5.28
CA VAL A 90 8.09 -2.96 -4.46
C VAL A 90 9.51 -3.26 -3.99
N TRP A 91 9.64 -3.66 -2.72
CA TRP A 91 10.95 -4.05 -2.18
C TRP A 91 10.85 -5.32 -1.35
N ARG A 92 12.00 -5.94 -1.12
CA ARG A 92 12.16 -7.13 -0.29
C ARG A 92 13.17 -6.89 0.81
N GLY A 93 12.90 -7.39 2.02
CA GLY A 93 13.72 -7.22 3.20
C GLY A 93 12.91 -6.68 4.37
N GLY A 94 13.51 -5.79 5.17
CA GLY A 94 12.81 -5.07 6.21
C GLY A 94 11.75 -4.12 5.68
N PHE A 95 10.99 -3.49 6.57
CA PHE A 95 9.92 -2.59 6.15
C PHE A 95 10.45 -1.17 5.90
N ILE A 96 10.22 -0.27 6.82
CA ILE A 96 10.71 1.10 6.77
C ILE A 96 11.23 1.52 8.13
N LYS A 97 12.28 2.33 8.14
CA LYS A 97 12.85 2.92 9.34
C LYS A 97 12.62 4.42 9.34
N LYS A 98 12.11 4.90 10.46
CA LYS A 98 11.95 6.33 10.68
C LYS A 98 13.32 6.97 10.86
N ASN A 99 13.56 8.09 10.19
CA ASN A 99 14.76 8.88 10.33
C ASN A 99 14.51 10.09 11.23
N GLY A 100 15.08 10.08 12.45
CA GLY A 100 15.07 11.22 13.38
C GLY A 100 13.84 11.36 14.26
N SER A 101 13.90 12.30 15.22
CA SER A 101 12.80 12.64 16.10
C SER A 101 11.73 13.45 15.37
N PHE A 102 10.50 13.30 15.79
CA PHE A 102 9.38 14.14 15.39
C PHE A 102 9.68 15.62 15.64
N GLY A 103 9.44 16.45 14.65
CA GLY A 103 9.63 17.90 14.74
C GLY A 103 10.38 18.49 13.56
N ARG A 104 11.08 17.68 12.78
CA ARG A 104 11.63 18.13 11.50
C ARG A 104 10.91 17.42 10.35
N TRP A 105 9.95 18.08 9.78
CA TRP A 105 9.04 17.69 8.71
C TRP A 105 9.69 17.24 7.37
N ARG A 106 10.99 16.98 7.36
CA ARG A 106 11.77 16.82 6.13
C ARG A 106 12.49 15.49 6.00
N THR A 107 12.37 14.59 6.96
CA THR A 107 13.09 13.32 6.87
C THR A 107 12.14 12.21 6.46
N LEU A 108 12.23 11.80 5.21
CA LEU A 108 11.53 10.63 4.71
C LEU A 108 12.03 9.36 5.42
N PRO A 109 11.19 8.36 5.62
CA PRO A 109 11.65 7.07 6.13
C PRO A 109 12.62 6.42 5.16
N THR A 110 13.54 5.63 5.69
CA THR A 110 14.41 4.79 4.89
C THR A 110 13.74 3.45 4.64
N ILE A 111 13.77 2.98 3.40
CA ILE A 111 13.35 1.64 3.03
C ILE A 111 14.41 0.65 3.52
N GLU A 112 14.03 -0.33 4.35
CA GLU A 112 14.93 -1.34 4.89
C GLU A 112 14.99 -2.59 4.01
N GLY A 113 15.21 -2.39 2.72
CA GLY A 113 15.26 -3.49 1.75
C GLY A 113 15.71 -3.06 0.36
N ALA A 114 15.79 -4.04 -0.53
CA ALA A 114 16.14 -3.81 -1.93
C ALA A 114 14.88 -3.65 -2.78
N ILE A 115 14.75 -2.50 -3.45
CA ILE A 115 13.70 -2.27 -4.44
C ILE A 115 14.01 -3.14 -5.66
N TYR A 116 13.02 -3.90 -6.11
CA TYR A 116 13.17 -4.79 -7.27
C TYR A 116 12.15 -4.54 -8.38
N HIS A 117 11.15 -3.68 -8.15
CA HIS A 117 10.18 -3.27 -9.16
C HIS A 117 9.77 -1.81 -8.91
N MET A 118 9.66 -1.02 -9.98
CA MET A 118 9.21 0.37 -9.95
C MET A 118 8.23 0.62 -11.09
N GLU A 119 7.22 1.43 -10.82
CA GLU A 119 6.26 1.90 -11.82
C GLU A 119 6.26 3.43 -11.90
N ASP A 120 6.37 3.95 -13.09
CA ASP A 120 6.36 5.39 -13.39
C ASP A 120 4.98 5.92 -13.79
N ALA A 121 4.05 5.03 -14.20
CA ALA A 121 2.69 5.36 -14.60
C ALA A 121 1.71 4.25 -14.26
N LEU A 122 0.41 4.53 -14.40
CA LEU A 122 -0.63 3.50 -14.34
C LEU A 122 -0.41 2.46 -15.44
N PRO A 123 -0.58 1.17 -15.14
CA PRO A 123 -0.38 0.11 -16.13
C PRO A 123 -1.51 0.01 -17.16
N PHE A 124 -2.58 0.76 -17.00
CA PHE A 124 -3.72 0.72 -17.92
C PHE A 124 -4.33 2.12 -18.12
N ARG A 125 -5.08 2.25 -19.21
CA ARG A 125 -5.90 3.41 -19.52
C ARG A 125 -7.14 2.98 -20.30
N GLU A 126 -8.16 3.80 -20.31
CA GLU A 126 -9.28 3.61 -21.24
C GLU A 126 -8.81 3.89 -22.67
N LYS A 127 -9.28 3.09 -23.62
CA LYS A 127 -8.95 3.27 -25.04
C LYS A 127 -9.42 4.64 -25.51
N GLY A 128 -8.56 5.38 -26.22
CA GLY A 128 -8.86 6.75 -26.68
C GLY A 128 -8.68 7.84 -25.64
N SER A 129 -8.26 7.52 -24.39
CA SER A 129 -7.97 8.52 -23.35
C SER A 129 -6.47 8.56 -23.08
N ASP A 130 -5.82 9.71 -23.29
CA ASP A 130 -4.38 9.87 -23.03
C ASP A 130 -4.06 10.32 -21.60
N SER A 131 -5.03 10.95 -20.92
CA SER A 131 -4.92 11.30 -19.51
C SER A 131 -6.27 11.20 -18.82
N ALA A 132 -6.34 10.54 -17.71
CA ALA A 132 -7.55 10.46 -16.92
C ALA A 132 -7.30 10.96 -15.50
N LYS A 133 -8.23 11.74 -14.97
CA LYS A 133 -8.20 12.17 -13.58
C LYS A 133 -8.38 10.96 -12.68
N VAL A 134 -7.48 10.79 -11.70
CA VAL A 134 -7.57 9.73 -10.71
C VAL A 134 -8.27 10.22 -9.45
N ARG A 135 -8.94 9.31 -8.76
CA ARG A 135 -9.57 9.57 -7.47
C ARG A 135 -9.51 8.34 -6.59
N PHE A 136 -8.88 8.47 -5.45
CA PHE A 136 -8.86 7.43 -4.44
C PHE A 136 -10.17 7.40 -3.65
N ASP A 137 -10.82 6.25 -3.59
CA ASP A 137 -12.08 6.04 -2.86
C ASP A 137 -11.84 5.31 -1.51
N GLY A 138 -10.62 4.84 -1.24
CA GLY A 138 -10.26 4.15 0.00
C GLY A 138 -9.73 2.73 -0.22
N TYR A 139 -9.52 2.00 0.86
CA TYR A 139 -9.22 0.57 0.83
C TYR A 139 -10.02 -0.17 1.89
N ARG A 140 -10.14 -1.47 1.72
CA ARG A 140 -10.67 -2.39 2.73
C ARG A 140 -9.69 -3.53 2.93
N MET A 141 -9.72 -4.15 4.10
CA MET A 141 -8.90 -5.32 4.38
C MET A 141 -9.63 -6.59 3.91
N ILE A 142 -8.98 -7.40 3.09
CA ILE A 142 -9.42 -8.72 2.64
C ILE A 142 -8.36 -9.72 3.11
N ASP A 143 -8.75 -10.62 3.97
CA ASP A 143 -7.84 -11.62 4.58
C ASP A 143 -6.56 -10.98 5.15
N GLY A 144 -6.72 -9.81 5.79
CA GLY A 144 -5.62 -9.07 6.38
C GLY A 144 -4.71 -8.32 5.38
N ILE A 145 -5.10 -8.21 4.11
CA ILE A 145 -4.36 -7.50 3.05
C ILE A 145 -5.23 -6.37 2.47
N PRO A 146 -4.69 -5.17 2.21
CA PRO A 146 -5.48 -4.07 1.67
C PRO A 146 -5.87 -4.30 0.20
N GLU A 147 -7.15 -4.12 -0.09
CA GLU A 147 -7.71 -4.00 -1.42
C GLU A 147 -8.06 -2.52 -1.66
N PHE A 148 -7.34 -1.87 -2.56
CA PHE A 148 -7.52 -0.47 -2.91
C PHE A 148 -8.69 -0.30 -3.86
N ARG A 149 -9.45 0.78 -3.69
CA ARG A 149 -10.56 1.17 -4.56
C ARG A 149 -10.37 2.60 -5.03
N TYR A 150 -10.45 2.81 -6.33
CA TYR A 150 -10.20 4.10 -6.93
C TYR A 150 -10.86 4.22 -8.32
N ARG A 151 -10.79 5.40 -8.88
CA ARG A 151 -11.29 5.70 -10.22
C ARG A 151 -10.19 6.27 -11.08
N VAL A 152 -10.26 5.96 -12.37
CA VAL A 152 -9.41 6.51 -13.43
C VAL A 152 -10.36 6.99 -14.54
N GLY A 153 -10.70 8.28 -14.57
CA GLY A 153 -11.80 8.77 -15.36
C GLY A 153 -13.13 8.12 -14.95
N ASP A 154 -13.82 7.49 -15.89
CA ASP A 154 -15.06 6.75 -15.65
C ASP A 154 -14.84 5.31 -15.14
N LEU A 155 -13.60 4.81 -15.24
CA LEU A 155 -13.26 3.46 -14.77
C LEU A 155 -13.33 3.37 -13.25
N LYS A 156 -13.99 2.35 -12.74
CA LYS A 156 -13.97 1.94 -11.34
C LYS A 156 -13.01 0.77 -11.19
N VAL A 157 -12.03 0.92 -10.31
CA VAL A 157 -10.95 -0.04 -10.15
C VAL A 157 -10.89 -0.56 -8.73
N THR A 158 -10.71 -1.84 -8.62
CA THR A 158 -10.32 -2.52 -7.39
C THR A 158 -8.99 -3.21 -7.64
N GLU A 159 -8.01 -2.96 -6.79
CA GLU A 159 -6.65 -3.48 -6.92
C GLU A 159 -6.22 -4.15 -5.62
N TYR A 160 -5.68 -5.35 -5.75
CA TYR A 160 -5.24 -6.18 -4.63
C TYR A 160 -3.83 -6.72 -4.91
N LEU A 161 -2.91 -6.51 -3.97
CA LEU A 161 -1.55 -7.01 -4.06
C LEU A 161 -1.27 -7.93 -2.88
N ALA A 162 -0.83 -9.15 -3.17
CA ALA A 162 -0.48 -10.15 -2.18
C ALA A 162 0.81 -10.90 -2.56
N LYS A 163 1.38 -11.62 -1.59
CA LYS A 163 2.49 -12.53 -1.86
C LYS A 163 2.03 -13.65 -2.82
N LEU A 164 2.86 -13.95 -3.80
CA LEU A 164 2.61 -15.08 -4.70
C LEU A 164 2.76 -16.40 -3.93
N PRO A 165 1.74 -17.27 -3.90
CA PRO A 165 1.81 -18.53 -3.19
C PRO A 165 2.92 -19.45 -3.74
N GLY A 166 3.72 -20.03 -2.84
CA GLY A 166 4.75 -21.02 -3.22
C GLY A 166 5.96 -20.47 -3.99
N LYS A 167 6.00 -19.18 -4.30
CA LYS A 167 7.08 -18.55 -5.08
C LYS A 167 7.53 -17.25 -4.44
N SER A 168 8.69 -16.74 -4.86
CA SER A 168 9.13 -15.38 -4.56
C SER A 168 8.43 -14.41 -5.51
N GLY A 169 7.90 -13.30 -4.96
CA GLY A 169 7.23 -12.26 -5.74
C GLY A 169 5.83 -11.94 -5.25
N LEU A 170 5.16 -11.08 -6.00
CA LEU A 170 3.80 -10.62 -5.73
C LEU A 170 2.85 -11.05 -6.85
N ILE A 171 1.61 -11.29 -6.47
CA ILE A 171 0.48 -11.30 -7.38
C ILE A 171 -0.28 -10.00 -7.25
N ARG A 172 -0.58 -9.35 -8.37
CA ARG A 172 -1.38 -8.14 -8.44
C ARG A 172 -2.65 -8.43 -9.22
N LYS A 173 -3.80 -8.19 -8.62
CA LYS A 173 -5.10 -8.49 -9.20
C LYS A 173 -5.88 -7.20 -9.38
N PHE A 174 -6.47 -7.02 -10.55
CA PHE A 174 -7.34 -5.89 -10.86
C PHE A 174 -8.74 -6.37 -11.21
N LYS A 175 -9.71 -5.61 -10.75
CA LYS A 175 -11.08 -5.67 -11.26
C LYS A 175 -11.44 -4.28 -11.74
N ILE A 176 -11.68 -4.13 -13.04
CA ILE A 176 -11.97 -2.86 -13.70
C ILE A 176 -13.36 -2.93 -14.33
N SER A 177 -14.13 -1.87 -14.17
CA SER A 177 -15.46 -1.74 -14.76
C SER A 177 -15.71 -0.29 -15.18
N GLY A 178 -16.67 -0.08 -16.08
CA GLY A 178 -17.07 1.25 -16.58
C GLY A 178 -16.37 1.67 -17.85
N ALA A 179 -15.56 0.80 -18.48
CA ALA A 179 -14.97 1.08 -19.79
C ALA A 179 -16.07 1.11 -20.88
N ARG A 180 -16.02 2.09 -21.77
CA ARG A 180 -16.93 2.20 -22.92
C ARG A 180 -16.32 1.58 -24.17
N ASP A 181 -15.04 1.87 -24.42
CA ASP A 181 -14.33 1.48 -25.65
C ASP A 181 -13.21 0.44 -25.41
N GLY A 182 -13.19 -0.13 -24.21
CA GLY A 182 -12.19 -1.08 -23.78
C GLY A 182 -11.02 -0.44 -23.02
N ILE A 183 -10.12 -1.27 -22.57
CA ILE A 183 -8.96 -0.88 -21.75
C ILE A 183 -7.69 -1.29 -22.48
N VAL A 184 -6.73 -0.37 -22.58
CA VAL A 184 -5.38 -0.66 -23.05
C VAL A 184 -4.50 -0.90 -21.84
N TRP A 185 -3.89 -2.06 -21.77
CA TRP A 185 -2.94 -2.44 -20.74
C TRP A 185 -1.51 -2.33 -21.27
N ARG A 186 -0.65 -1.59 -20.58
CA ARG A 186 0.78 -1.53 -20.89
C ARG A 186 1.47 -2.73 -20.27
N MET A 187 2.01 -3.59 -21.09
CA MET A 187 2.80 -4.73 -20.64
C MET A 187 4.24 -4.28 -20.36
N ASP A 188 4.74 -4.62 -19.18
CA ASP A 188 6.13 -4.44 -18.86
C ASP A 188 6.91 -5.61 -19.48
N PRO A 189 7.92 -5.34 -20.32
CA PRO A 189 8.74 -6.38 -20.93
C PRO A 189 9.73 -7.04 -19.96
N ASP A 190 9.71 -6.67 -18.67
CA ASP A 190 10.58 -7.28 -17.69
C ASP A 190 10.38 -8.80 -17.62
N ALA A 191 11.49 -9.55 -17.74
CA ALA A 191 11.50 -11.00 -17.81
C ALA A 191 10.91 -11.71 -16.57
N GLY A 192 10.68 -10.97 -15.49
CA GLY A 192 10.08 -11.49 -14.26
C GLY A 192 8.56 -11.35 -14.16
N VAL A 193 7.91 -10.69 -15.12
CA VAL A 193 6.47 -10.40 -15.06
C VAL A 193 5.71 -11.33 -16.00
N SER A 194 4.63 -11.93 -15.49
CA SER A 194 3.67 -12.69 -16.29
C SER A 194 2.27 -12.11 -16.13
N TYR A 195 1.51 -12.12 -17.21
CA TYR A 195 0.18 -11.55 -17.28
C TYR A 195 -0.87 -12.64 -17.52
N ASP A 196 -2.01 -12.51 -16.86
CA ASP A 196 -3.17 -13.35 -17.07
C ASP A 196 -4.41 -12.46 -17.18
N PHE A 197 -5.09 -12.51 -18.32
CA PHE A 197 -6.26 -11.71 -18.61
C PHE A 197 -7.46 -12.60 -18.92
N ASN A 198 -8.58 -12.29 -18.33
CA ASN A 198 -9.81 -13.04 -18.57
C ASN A 198 -10.36 -12.84 -20.00
N LYS A 199 -10.08 -11.68 -20.61
CA LYS A 199 -10.56 -11.31 -21.96
C LYS A 199 -9.59 -10.31 -22.59
N GLY A 200 -9.51 -10.32 -23.92
CA GLY A 200 -8.74 -9.34 -24.68
C GLY A 200 -7.77 -9.99 -25.68
N MET A 201 -6.99 -9.17 -26.35
CA MET A 201 -5.92 -9.60 -27.26
C MET A 201 -4.70 -8.70 -27.12
N GLU A 202 -3.53 -9.28 -27.33
CA GLU A 202 -2.27 -8.55 -27.37
C GLU A 202 -2.14 -7.76 -28.69
N SER A 203 -1.68 -6.52 -28.58
CA SER A 203 -1.41 -5.65 -29.72
C SER A 203 -0.25 -4.69 -29.39
N ALA A 204 0.84 -4.76 -30.15
CA ALA A 204 1.99 -3.84 -30.07
C ALA A 204 2.51 -3.60 -28.62
N GLY A 205 2.71 -4.68 -27.85
CA GLY A 205 3.17 -4.60 -26.46
C GLY A 205 2.14 -4.11 -25.45
N ASN A 206 0.88 -4.01 -25.86
CA ASN A 206 -0.25 -3.71 -25.00
C ASN A 206 -1.30 -4.82 -25.11
N TRP A 207 -2.05 -5.01 -24.03
CA TRP A 207 -3.22 -5.88 -24.03
C TRP A 207 -4.49 -5.03 -24.10
N VAL A 208 -5.33 -5.27 -25.09
CA VAL A 208 -6.61 -4.58 -25.25
C VAL A 208 -7.72 -5.45 -24.67
N LEU A 209 -8.30 -5.03 -23.56
CA LEU A 209 -9.41 -5.69 -22.92
C LEU A 209 -10.71 -5.19 -23.56
N THR A 210 -11.50 -6.10 -24.11
CA THR A 210 -12.84 -5.80 -24.63
C THR A 210 -13.88 -6.13 -23.56
N GLY A 211 -14.85 -5.23 -23.40
CA GLY A 211 -15.99 -5.38 -22.45
C GLY A 211 -16.91 -6.56 -22.74
#